data_d5a5c83a04c0fc086939d70e84a87a5a
#
_entry.id   d5a5c83a04c0fc086939d70e84a87a5a
#
_cell.length_a   1.000
_cell.length_b   1.000
_cell.length_c   1.000
_cell.angle_alpha   90.00
_cell.angle_beta   90.00
_cell.angle_gamma   90.00
#
_symmetry.space_group_name_H-M   'P 1'
#
loop_
_entity.id
_entity.type
_entity.pdbx_description
1 polymer ?
#
loop_
_entity_poly.entity_id
_entity_poly.type
_entity_poly.pdbx_seq_one_letter_code
_entity_poly.pdbx_strand_id
1 'polypeptide(L)'
;PTPSSAASDVYKRQKLEKFKSTLQETYESLATKKETIKYFNYTYELLKDGGVKTKIIKKYLPLINQQINRYLQMMDFYINFTLDEEFNETVQSPIHEDFSYASFSEGEKQRIDLSLLFTWREVAKFKNSISTNLMVLDEVFDSSLDGQGTEEFLKIIKYVIDDANIFVISHKTGLDDRFENVVRFEKTKGFSRMVL
;
A
#
# COMPACT_ATOMS: atom_id res chain seq x y z
N PRO A 1 -78.54 -22.69 -11.30
CA PRO A 1 -77.64 -22.30 -10.20
C PRO A 1 -78.36 -21.39 -9.23
N THR A 2 -78.42 -21.79 -7.96
CA THR A 2 -79.03 -20.96 -6.91
C THR A 2 -78.24 -19.68 -6.73
N PRO A 3 -78.83 -18.54 -6.32
CA PRO A 3 -78.09 -17.27 -6.15
C PRO A 3 -76.86 -17.37 -5.23
N SER A 4 -76.88 -18.31 -4.30
CA SER A 4 -75.77 -18.62 -3.39
C SER A 4 -74.56 -19.23 -4.11
N SER A 5 -74.78 -20.07 -5.13
CA SER A 5 -73.69 -20.68 -5.92
C SER A 5 -72.98 -19.67 -6.80
N ALA A 6 -73.69 -18.77 -7.46
CA ALA A 6 -73.09 -17.73 -8.30
C ALA A 6 -72.25 -16.73 -7.52
N ALA A 7 -72.67 -16.33 -6.31
CA ALA A 7 -71.92 -15.43 -5.44
C ALA A 7 -70.61 -16.10 -4.95
N SER A 8 -70.63 -17.40 -4.64
CA SER A 8 -69.47 -18.19 -4.27
C SER A 8 -68.45 -18.27 -5.42
N ASP A 9 -68.90 -18.42 -6.65
CA ASP A 9 -68.03 -18.53 -7.81
C ASP A 9 -67.39 -17.19 -8.17
N VAL A 10 -68.14 -16.06 -8.04
CA VAL A 10 -67.57 -14.69 -8.18
C VAL A 10 -66.50 -14.46 -7.13
N TYR A 11 -66.73 -14.80 -5.87
CA TYR A 11 -65.75 -14.66 -4.79
C TYR A 11 -64.47 -15.49 -5.06
N LYS A 12 -64.61 -16.71 -5.52
CA LYS A 12 -63.47 -17.57 -5.87
C LYS A 12 -62.67 -16.99 -7.03
N ARG A 13 -63.31 -16.45 -8.06
CA ARG A 13 -62.62 -15.80 -9.18
C ARG A 13 -61.85 -14.56 -8.72
N GLN A 14 -62.47 -13.69 -7.93
CA GLN A 14 -61.81 -12.51 -7.39
C GLN A 14 -60.56 -12.88 -6.54
N LYS A 15 -60.68 -13.89 -5.70
CA LYS A 15 -59.61 -14.41 -4.91
C LYS A 15 -58.46 -14.97 -5.78
N LEU A 16 -58.82 -15.70 -6.82
CA LEU A 16 -57.86 -16.23 -7.78
C LEU A 16 -57.09 -15.09 -8.54
N GLU A 17 -57.80 -14.09 -9.00
CA GLU A 17 -57.16 -12.93 -9.67
C GLU A 17 -56.24 -12.18 -8.70
N LYS A 18 -56.61 -11.99 -7.46
CA LYS A 18 -55.76 -11.40 -6.43
C LYS A 18 -54.48 -12.22 -6.20
N PHE A 19 -54.60 -13.54 -6.12
CA PHE A 19 -53.43 -14.39 -5.98
C PHE A 19 -52.50 -14.34 -7.20
N LYS A 20 -53.06 -14.29 -8.42
CA LYS A 20 -52.27 -14.18 -9.64
C LYS A 20 -51.50 -12.85 -9.67
N SER A 21 -52.18 -11.73 -9.30
CA SER A 21 -51.49 -10.40 -9.23
C SER A 21 -50.37 -10.46 -8.19
N THR A 22 -50.62 -10.93 -6.98
CA THR A 22 -49.58 -11.04 -5.95
C THR A 22 -48.42 -11.96 -6.37
N LEU A 23 -48.72 -13.05 -7.06
CA LEU A 23 -47.70 -13.97 -7.58
C LEU A 23 -46.86 -13.25 -8.64
N GLN A 24 -47.48 -12.54 -9.57
CA GLN A 24 -46.77 -11.78 -10.59
C GLN A 24 -45.82 -10.71 -9.97
N GLU A 25 -46.36 -9.90 -9.04
CA GLU A 25 -45.58 -8.90 -8.31
C GLU A 25 -44.40 -9.54 -7.57
N THR A 26 -44.60 -10.72 -6.97
CA THR A 26 -43.55 -11.47 -6.28
C THR A 26 -42.47 -11.95 -7.24
N TYR A 27 -42.85 -12.44 -8.43
CA TYR A 27 -41.89 -12.87 -9.44
C TYR A 27 -41.06 -11.68 -9.97
N GLU A 28 -41.68 -10.54 -10.21
CA GLU A 28 -41.00 -9.31 -10.67
C GLU A 28 -40.01 -8.81 -9.59
N SER A 29 -40.46 -8.78 -8.33
CA SER A 29 -39.61 -8.42 -7.21
C SER A 29 -38.43 -9.40 -7.05
N LEU A 30 -38.68 -10.70 -7.22
CA LEU A 30 -37.63 -11.72 -7.16
C LEU A 30 -36.61 -11.54 -8.29
N ALA A 31 -37.08 -11.25 -9.51
CA ALA A 31 -36.19 -11.00 -10.65
C ALA A 31 -35.26 -9.79 -10.39
N THR A 32 -35.84 -8.67 -9.93
CA THR A 32 -35.10 -7.46 -9.58
C THR A 32 -34.08 -7.71 -8.47
N LYS A 33 -34.48 -8.41 -7.42
CA LYS A 33 -33.55 -8.77 -6.31
C LYS A 33 -32.42 -9.67 -6.77
N LYS A 34 -32.69 -10.65 -7.64
CA LYS A 34 -31.64 -11.52 -8.21
C LYS A 34 -30.64 -10.71 -9.04
N GLU A 35 -31.09 -9.75 -9.81
CA GLU A 35 -30.25 -8.88 -10.59
C GLU A 35 -29.38 -7.99 -9.67
N THR A 36 -29.98 -7.39 -8.66
CA THR A 36 -29.27 -6.60 -7.65
C THR A 36 -28.19 -7.42 -6.94
N ILE A 37 -28.48 -8.64 -6.52
CA ILE A 37 -27.52 -9.56 -5.89
C ILE A 37 -26.35 -9.85 -6.85
N LYS A 38 -26.62 -10.02 -8.13
CA LYS A 38 -25.60 -10.25 -9.15
C LYS A 38 -24.62 -9.06 -9.23
N TYR A 39 -25.15 -7.82 -9.22
CA TYR A 39 -24.28 -6.63 -9.19
C TYR A 39 -23.48 -6.50 -7.91
N PHE A 40 -24.08 -6.78 -6.75
CA PHE A 40 -23.35 -6.81 -5.47
C PHE A 40 -22.23 -7.85 -5.47
N ASN A 41 -22.48 -9.03 -6.00
CA ASN A 41 -21.46 -10.07 -6.10
C ASN A 41 -20.31 -9.65 -7.02
N TYR A 42 -20.58 -9.04 -8.17
CA TYR A 42 -19.53 -8.49 -9.02
C TYR A 42 -18.72 -7.39 -8.32
N THR A 43 -19.40 -6.48 -7.63
CA THR A 43 -18.73 -5.41 -6.89
C THR A 43 -17.85 -5.99 -5.78
N TYR A 44 -18.36 -6.98 -5.05
CA TYR A 44 -17.60 -7.68 -4.02
C TYR A 44 -16.33 -8.35 -4.59
N GLU A 45 -16.46 -9.10 -5.69
CA GLU A 45 -15.32 -9.74 -6.36
C GLU A 45 -14.28 -8.74 -6.87
N LEU A 46 -14.71 -7.55 -7.27
CA LEU A 46 -13.80 -6.49 -7.70
C LEU A 46 -13.08 -5.81 -6.52
N LEU A 47 -13.74 -5.66 -5.39
CA LEU A 47 -13.24 -4.92 -4.22
C LEU A 47 -12.50 -5.80 -3.21
N LYS A 48 -12.68 -7.11 -3.23
CA LYS A 48 -11.94 -8.03 -2.35
C LYS A 48 -10.43 -7.96 -2.63
N ASP A 49 -9.61 -8.40 -1.69
CA ASP A 49 -8.15 -8.28 -1.75
C ASP A 49 -7.52 -8.91 -2.99
N GLY A 50 -8.02 -10.02 -3.50
CA GLY A 50 -7.60 -10.62 -4.79
C GLY A 50 -8.23 -10.00 -6.05
N GLY A 51 -8.95 -8.87 -5.97
CA GLY A 51 -9.69 -8.26 -7.06
C GLY A 51 -8.88 -7.27 -7.92
N VAL A 52 -9.46 -6.09 -8.17
CA VAL A 52 -8.84 -5.06 -9.03
C VAL A 52 -7.51 -4.56 -8.46
N LYS A 53 -7.39 -4.44 -7.13
CA LYS A 53 -6.16 -3.99 -6.47
C LYS A 53 -4.99 -4.87 -6.88
N THR A 54 -5.11 -6.19 -6.71
CA THR A 54 -4.07 -7.17 -7.07
C THR A 54 -3.71 -7.11 -8.54
N LYS A 55 -4.71 -6.96 -9.43
CA LYS A 55 -4.45 -6.81 -10.88
C LYS A 55 -3.65 -5.56 -11.21
N ILE A 56 -3.89 -4.46 -10.50
CA ILE A 56 -3.13 -3.22 -10.66
C ILE A 56 -1.71 -3.40 -10.12
N ILE A 57 -1.58 -3.97 -8.93
CA ILE A 57 -0.29 -4.23 -8.28
C ILE A 57 0.57 -5.12 -9.18
N LYS A 58 0.03 -6.23 -9.66
CA LYS A 58 0.73 -7.18 -10.56
C LYS A 58 1.39 -6.49 -11.76
N LYS A 59 0.76 -5.46 -12.29
CA LYS A 59 1.31 -4.69 -13.42
C LYS A 59 2.59 -3.93 -13.03
N TYR A 60 2.70 -3.48 -11.77
CA TYR A 60 3.83 -2.68 -11.28
C TYR A 60 4.88 -3.52 -10.53
N LEU A 61 4.57 -4.75 -10.14
CA LEU A 61 5.48 -5.62 -9.40
C LEU A 61 6.86 -5.80 -10.03
N PRO A 62 7.00 -6.01 -11.34
CA PRO A 62 8.33 -6.13 -11.96
C PRO A 62 9.16 -4.85 -11.76
N LEU A 63 8.54 -3.68 -11.92
CA LEU A 63 9.19 -2.40 -11.69
C LEU A 63 9.53 -2.20 -10.20
N ILE A 64 8.59 -2.52 -9.30
CA ILE A 64 8.79 -2.44 -7.85
C ILE A 64 10.00 -3.30 -7.46
N ASN A 65 10.00 -4.57 -7.82
CA ASN A 65 11.07 -5.50 -7.48
C ASN A 65 12.42 -5.08 -8.07
N GLN A 66 12.43 -4.56 -9.29
CA GLN A 66 13.63 -4.01 -9.89
C GLN A 66 14.17 -2.81 -9.11
N GLN A 67 13.32 -1.87 -8.71
CA GLN A 67 13.75 -0.68 -7.96
C GLN A 67 14.22 -1.03 -6.55
N ILE A 68 13.54 -1.94 -5.84
CA ILE A 68 13.98 -2.41 -4.52
C ILE A 68 15.42 -2.93 -4.62
N ASN A 69 15.68 -3.88 -5.51
CA ASN A 69 17.00 -4.47 -5.67
C ASN A 69 18.05 -3.46 -6.13
N ARG A 70 17.68 -2.47 -6.93
CA ARG A 70 18.58 -1.37 -7.30
C ARG A 70 19.00 -0.54 -6.08
N TYR A 71 18.06 -0.16 -5.21
CA TYR A 71 18.40 0.58 -3.99
C TYR A 71 19.20 -0.26 -3.00
N LEU A 72 18.90 -1.56 -2.88
CA LEU A 72 19.72 -2.48 -2.08
C LEU A 72 21.16 -2.55 -2.58
N GLN A 73 21.38 -2.68 -3.89
CA GLN A 73 22.71 -2.65 -4.50
C GLN A 73 23.43 -1.31 -4.26
N MET A 74 22.74 -0.17 -4.30
CA MET A 74 23.33 1.13 -3.99
C MET A 74 23.80 1.24 -2.53
N MET A 75 23.23 0.44 -1.63
CA MET A 75 23.63 0.30 -0.22
C MET A 75 24.61 -0.87 0.01
N ASP A 76 25.27 -1.35 -1.02
CA ASP A 76 26.20 -2.49 -1.00
C ASP A 76 25.58 -3.76 -0.35
N PHE A 77 24.26 -3.91 -0.50
CA PHE A 77 23.51 -5.04 0.04
C PHE A 77 22.99 -5.93 -1.09
N TYR A 78 23.73 -7.00 -1.37
CA TYR A 78 23.55 -7.85 -2.53
C TYR A 78 22.69 -9.07 -2.20
N ILE A 79 21.39 -8.85 -2.05
CA ILE A 79 20.37 -9.89 -1.96
C ILE A 79 19.41 -9.73 -3.14
N ASN A 80 18.63 -10.77 -3.43
CA ASN A 80 17.49 -10.67 -4.33
C ASN A 80 16.21 -10.67 -3.49
N PHE A 81 15.64 -9.49 -3.32
CA PHE A 81 14.39 -9.27 -2.60
C PHE A 81 13.24 -9.11 -3.57
N THR A 82 12.18 -9.87 -3.41
CA THR A 82 10.99 -9.80 -4.26
C THR A 82 9.72 -9.80 -3.44
N LEU A 83 8.73 -9.06 -3.93
CA LEU A 83 7.36 -9.07 -3.42
C LEU A 83 6.46 -9.76 -4.44
N ASP A 84 5.48 -10.52 -3.95
CA ASP A 84 4.39 -11.06 -4.75
C ASP A 84 3.17 -10.11 -4.79
N GLU A 85 2.07 -10.56 -5.38
CA GLU A 85 0.85 -9.76 -5.54
C GLU A 85 0.12 -9.47 -4.23
N GLU A 86 0.37 -10.25 -3.20
CA GLU A 86 -0.12 -10.13 -1.83
C GLU A 86 0.84 -9.37 -0.91
N PHE A 87 1.99 -8.89 -1.45
CA PHE A 87 3.11 -8.27 -0.72
C PHE A 87 3.82 -9.19 0.25
N ASN A 88 3.77 -10.52 0.04
CA ASN A 88 4.66 -11.41 0.75
C ASN A 88 6.07 -11.26 0.19
N GLU A 89 7.04 -11.19 1.10
CA GLU A 89 8.45 -11.10 0.72
C GLU A 89 9.03 -12.49 0.45
N THR A 90 9.89 -12.54 -0.54
CA THR A 90 10.81 -13.66 -0.78
C THR A 90 12.22 -13.10 -0.91
N VAL A 91 13.14 -13.65 -0.11
CA VAL A 91 14.53 -13.24 -0.12
C VAL A 91 15.39 -14.41 -0.56
N GLN A 92 16.20 -14.18 -1.58
CA GLN A 92 17.22 -15.13 -2.03
C GLN A 92 18.60 -14.53 -1.75
N SER A 93 19.38 -15.24 -0.98
CA SER A 93 20.78 -14.91 -0.73
C SER A 93 21.67 -15.88 -1.51
N PRO A 94 22.83 -15.44 -2.02
CA PRO A 94 23.80 -16.33 -2.65
C PRO A 94 24.33 -17.45 -1.73
N ILE A 95 24.12 -17.33 -0.42
CA ILE A 95 24.73 -18.19 0.61
C ILE A 95 23.67 -19.05 1.31
N HIS A 96 22.38 -18.67 1.33
CA HIS A 96 21.35 -19.35 2.10
C HIS A 96 20.08 -19.55 1.27
N GLU A 97 19.53 -20.78 1.26
CA GLU A 97 18.35 -21.15 0.47
C GLU A 97 17.02 -20.72 1.13
N ASP A 98 16.97 -20.68 2.47
CA ASP A 98 15.78 -20.30 3.24
C ASP A 98 16.08 -19.08 4.12
N PHE A 99 15.90 -17.88 3.58
CA PHE A 99 16.12 -16.64 4.31
C PHE A 99 14.83 -15.84 4.36
N SER A 100 14.42 -15.40 5.54
CA SER A 100 13.29 -14.53 5.75
C SER A 100 13.73 -13.15 6.25
N TYR A 101 12.88 -12.14 6.11
CA TYR A 101 13.15 -10.82 6.67
C TYR A 101 13.50 -10.84 8.17
N ALA A 102 12.89 -11.75 8.93
CA ALA A 102 13.18 -11.91 10.36
C ALA A 102 14.62 -12.33 10.68
N SER A 103 15.32 -12.95 9.72
CA SER A 103 16.68 -13.44 9.90
C SER A 103 17.75 -12.36 9.76
N PHE A 104 17.40 -11.18 9.26
CA PHE A 104 18.34 -10.07 9.09
C PHE A 104 18.64 -9.35 10.40
N SER A 105 19.86 -8.82 10.50
CA SER A 105 20.22 -7.85 11.54
C SER A 105 19.42 -6.56 11.37
N GLU A 106 19.33 -5.77 12.43
CA GLU A 106 18.56 -4.50 12.39
C GLU A 106 19.10 -3.52 11.32
N GLY A 107 20.43 -3.48 11.09
CA GLY A 107 21.02 -2.66 10.04
C GLY A 107 20.66 -3.13 8.63
N GLU A 108 20.56 -4.43 8.40
CA GLU A 108 20.13 -5.03 7.13
C GLU A 108 18.64 -4.80 6.89
N LYS A 109 17.80 -4.99 7.91
CA LYS A 109 16.37 -4.65 7.86
C LYS A 109 16.16 -3.19 7.49
N GLN A 110 16.92 -2.29 8.09
CA GLN A 110 16.83 -0.88 7.79
C GLN A 110 17.19 -0.57 6.33
N ARG A 111 18.20 -1.25 5.75
CA ARG A 111 18.50 -1.13 4.30
C ARG A 111 17.32 -1.58 3.43
N ILE A 112 16.66 -2.68 3.80
CA ILE A 112 15.44 -3.15 3.11
C ILE A 112 14.32 -2.12 3.23
N ASP A 113 14.04 -1.62 4.43
CA ASP A 113 12.97 -0.66 4.68
C ASP A 113 13.18 0.66 3.90
N LEU A 114 14.42 1.14 3.85
CA LEU A 114 14.78 2.32 3.08
C LEU A 114 14.65 2.07 1.57
N SER A 115 15.03 0.90 1.08
CA SER A 115 14.86 0.55 -0.32
C SER A 115 13.38 0.50 -0.72
N LEU A 116 12.53 -0.02 0.16
CA LEU A 116 11.08 0.00 -0.01
C LEU A 116 10.53 1.43 -0.03
N LEU A 117 10.94 2.27 0.92
CA LEU A 117 10.51 3.69 1.00
C LEU A 117 10.82 4.44 -0.32
N PHE A 118 12.04 4.35 -0.80
CA PHE A 118 12.44 5.02 -2.04
C PHE A 118 11.75 4.42 -3.27
N THR A 119 11.56 3.11 -3.30
CA THR A 119 10.81 2.44 -4.36
C THR A 119 9.36 2.93 -4.42
N TRP A 120 8.68 3.01 -3.28
CA TRP A 120 7.31 3.52 -3.23
C TRP A 120 7.21 4.97 -3.70
N ARG A 121 8.19 5.79 -3.36
CA ARG A 121 8.28 7.17 -3.87
C ARG A 121 8.39 7.20 -5.40
N GLU A 122 9.27 6.40 -5.99
CA GLU A 122 9.41 6.31 -7.45
C GLU A 122 8.13 5.81 -8.13
N VAL A 123 7.52 4.76 -7.61
CA VAL A 123 6.25 4.23 -8.14
C VAL A 123 5.13 5.27 -8.06
N ALA A 124 5.07 6.05 -6.98
CA ALA A 124 4.11 7.13 -6.84
C ALA A 124 4.30 8.21 -7.90
N LYS A 125 5.53 8.57 -8.24
CA LYS A 125 5.84 9.51 -9.33
C LYS A 125 5.33 9.00 -10.68
N PHE A 126 5.56 7.72 -11.00
CA PHE A 126 5.11 7.14 -12.27
C PHE A 126 3.58 7.10 -12.39
N LYS A 127 2.88 6.95 -11.28
CA LYS A 127 1.42 6.79 -11.29
C LYS A 127 0.67 8.11 -11.17
N ASN A 128 1.20 9.03 -10.41
CA ASN A 128 0.58 10.32 -10.14
C ASN A 128 1.42 11.43 -10.79
N SER A 129 0.78 12.27 -11.56
CA SER A 129 1.40 13.50 -12.10
C SER A 129 1.83 14.49 -10.99
N ILE A 130 1.61 14.14 -9.73
CA ILE A 130 1.97 14.93 -8.55
C ILE A 130 3.18 14.26 -7.91
N SER A 131 4.36 14.81 -8.16
CA SER A 131 5.58 14.49 -7.44
C SER A 131 5.70 15.43 -6.25
N THR A 132 5.76 14.90 -5.03
CA THR A 132 6.15 15.69 -3.86
C THR A 132 7.65 15.97 -3.94
N ASN A 133 8.00 17.25 -3.95
CA ASN A 133 9.40 17.70 -3.93
C ASN A 133 9.95 17.89 -2.52
N LEU A 134 9.29 17.32 -1.51
CA LEU A 134 9.67 17.39 -0.11
C LEU A 134 9.79 15.98 0.47
N MET A 135 10.88 15.73 1.19
CA MET A 135 11.09 14.52 2.00
C MET A 135 11.65 14.92 3.37
N VAL A 136 11.07 14.37 4.42
CA VAL A 136 11.55 14.55 5.79
C VAL A 136 11.96 13.18 6.32
N LEU A 137 13.22 13.07 6.74
CA LEU A 137 13.82 11.87 7.30
C LEU A 137 14.10 12.14 8.78
N ASP A 138 13.23 11.63 9.64
CA ASP A 138 13.30 11.88 11.07
C ASP A 138 13.96 10.69 11.79
N GLU A 139 15.09 10.94 12.44
CA GLU A 139 15.89 9.97 13.20
C GLU A 139 16.33 8.70 12.43
N VAL A 140 16.22 8.72 11.09
CA VAL A 140 16.56 7.55 10.25
C VAL A 140 18.02 7.15 10.37
N PHE A 141 18.93 8.11 10.61
CA PHE A 141 20.35 7.87 10.79
C PHE A 141 20.73 7.45 12.23
N ASP A 142 19.85 7.65 13.19
CA ASP A 142 20.16 7.49 14.62
C ASP A 142 19.96 6.05 15.08
N SER A 143 19.30 5.23 14.27
CA SER A 143 19.02 3.83 14.57
C SER A 143 20.18 2.89 14.19
N SER A 144 19.90 1.82 13.50
CA SER A 144 20.79 0.67 13.33
C SER A 144 21.84 0.82 12.22
N LEU A 145 21.93 1.98 11.54
CA LEU A 145 22.95 2.18 10.52
C LEU A 145 24.32 2.42 11.15
N ASP A 146 25.27 1.54 10.84
CA ASP A 146 26.68 1.74 11.13
C ASP A 146 27.29 2.88 10.28
N GLY A 147 28.58 3.15 10.43
CA GLY A 147 29.28 4.19 9.67
C GLY A 147 29.22 3.96 8.16
N GLN A 148 29.37 2.70 7.73
CA GLN A 148 29.31 2.32 6.32
C GLN A 148 27.88 2.48 5.77
N GLY A 149 26.89 1.95 6.44
CA GLY A 149 25.48 2.08 6.05
C GLY A 149 25.02 3.54 5.98
N THR A 150 25.56 4.40 6.86
CA THR A 150 25.34 5.86 6.80
C THR A 150 25.86 6.47 5.52
N GLU A 151 27.08 6.15 5.10
CA GLU A 151 27.67 6.64 3.86
C GLU A 151 26.92 6.17 2.62
N GLU A 152 26.50 4.91 2.61
CA GLU A 152 25.72 4.32 1.52
C GLU A 152 24.36 4.99 1.39
N PHE A 153 23.70 5.24 2.52
CA PHE A 153 22.42 5.94 2.54
C PHE A 153 22.55 7.40 2.07
N LEU A 154 23.63 8.09 2.44
CA LEU A 154 23.93 9.45 1.93
C LEU A 154 24.12 9.46 0.42
N LYS A 155 24.66 8.41 -0.20
CA LYS A 155 24.74 8.29 -1.67
C LYS A 155 23.33 8.27 -2.29
N ILE A 156 22.39 7.55 -1.69
CA ILE A 156 20.99 7.50 -2.16
C ILE A 156 20.34 8.88 -2.03
N ILE A 157 20.52 9.55 -0.88
CA ILE A 157 19.99 10.90 -0.67
C ILE A 157 20.50 11.83 -1.77
N LYS A 158 21.78 11.80 -2.09
CA LYS A 158 22.37 12.60 -3.17
C LYS A 158 21.77 12.29 -4.53
N TYR A 159 21.48 11.01 -4.80
CA TYR A 159 20.80 10.59 -6.03
C TYR A 159 19.35 11.11 -6.10
N VAL A 160 18.67 11.21 -4.96
CA VAL A 160 17.27 11.66 -4.87
C VAL A 160 17.15 13.18 -4.81
N ILE A 161 18.20 13.90 -4.38
CA ILE A 161 18.23 15.37 -4.20
C ILE A 161 17.90 16.14 -5.49
N ASP A 162 18.31 15.66 -6.65
CA ASP A 162 18.02 16.32 -7.94
C ASP A 162 16.52 16.56 -8.17
N ASP A 163 15.68 15.96 -7.35
CA ASP A 163 14.23 15.86 -7.54
C ASP A 163 13.41 16.22 -6.29
N ALA A 164 14.06 16.45 -5.13
CA ALA A 164 13.37 16.78 -3.88
C ALA A 164 14.22 17.59 -2.91
N ASN A 165 13.57 18.45 -2.13
CA ASN A 165 14.15 19.05 -0.93
C ASN A 165 14.10 18.03 0.21
N ILE A 166 15.25 17.67 0.76
CA ILE A 166 15.37 16.67 1.82
C ILE A 166 15.75 17.33 3.13
N PHE A 167 14.96 17.11 4.15
CA PHE A 167 15.22 17.50 5.52
C PHE A 167 15.59 16.27 6.33
N VAL A 168 16.76 16.30 6.94
CA VAL A 168 17.23 15.22 7.83
C VAL A 168 17.24 15.73 9.26
N ILE A 169 16.53 15.04 10.14
CA ILE A 169 16.55 15.29 11.57
C ILE A 169 17.31 14.14 12.21
N SER A 170 18.37 14.45 12.97
CA SER A 170 19.24 13.44 13.55
C SER A 170 19.97 13.97 14.79
N HIS A 171 20.25 13.08 15.73
CA HIS A 171 21.12 13.30 16.88
C HIS A 171 22.55 12.74 16.67
N LYS A 172 22.81 12.14 15.51
CA LYS A 172 24.07 11.48 15.19
C LYS A 172 25.17 12.50 15.01
N THR A 173 26.25 12.38 15.77
CA THR A 173 27.43 13.25 15.68
C THR A 173 28.19 13.00 14.39
N GLY A 174 28.69 14.07 13.77
CA GLY A 174 29.48 14.02 12.52
C GLY A 174 28.64 13.89 11.25
N LEU A 175 27.30 13.96 11.36
CA LEU A 175 26.43 13.99 10.21
C LEU A 175 26.31 15.41 9.61
N ASP A 176 26.47 16.43 10.43
CA ASP A 176 26.41 17.85 10.08
C ASP A 176 27.40 18.22 9.00
N ASP A 177 28.63 17.68 9.03
CA ASP A 177 29.66 17.92 8.02
C ASP A 177 29.31 17.38 6.62
N ARG A 178 28.22 16.64 6.50
CA ARG A 178 27.76 16.00 5.26
C ARG A 178 26.70 16.79 4.50
N PHE A 179 26.17 17.85 5.10
CA PHE A 179 25.11 18.69 4.55
C PHE A 179 25.56 20.14 4.41
N GLU A 180 25.14 20.80 3.34
CA GLU A 180 25.47 22.20 3.06
C GLU A 180 24.75 23.17 4.01
N ASN A 181 23.55 22.82 4.43
CA ASN A 181 22.73 23.63 5.31
C ASN A 181 22.41 22.87 6.58
N VAL A 182 22.87 23.39 7.70
CA VAL A 182 22.68 22.75 9.02
C VAL A 182 22.03 23.75 9.97
N VAL A 183 20.99 23.29 10.65
CA VAL A 183 20.33 24.02 11.72
C VAL A 183 20.48 23.21 13.00
N ARG A 184 21.09 23.79 14.03
CA ARG A 184 21.29 23.14 15.31
C ARG A 184 20.30 23.66 16.33
N PHE A 185 19.76 22.74 17.15
CA PHE A 185 18.92 23.05 18.28
C PHE A 185 19.55 22.51 19.56
N GLU A 186 19.65 23.36 20.57
CA GLU A 186 20.13 22.97 21.89
C GLU A 186 19.04 23.17 22.94
N LYS A 187 18.96 22.25 23.89
CA LYS A 187 18.05 22.34 25.03
C LYS A 187 18.78 22.88 26.25
N THR A 188 18.45 24.11 26.64
CA THR A 188 19.02 24.76 27.84
C THR A 188 17.90 25.07 28.83
N LYS A 189 18.01 24.56 30.05
CA LYS A 189 17.03 24.80 31.15
C LYS A 189 15.58 24.49 30.75
N GLY A 190 15.36 23.41 29.98
CA GLY A 190 14.04 22.98 29.55
C GLY A 190 13.49 23.67 28.29
N PHE A 191 14.20 24.64 27.70
CA PHE A 191 13.81 25.34 26.49
C PHE A 191 14.74 25.00 25.32
N SER A 192 14.16 24.69 24.15
CA SER A 192 14.92 24.48 22.91
C SER A 192 15.23 25.83 22.25
N ARG A 193 16.47 26.02 21.83
CA ARG A 193 16.92 27.22 21.12
C ARG A 193 17.68 26.80 19.87
N MET A 194 17.46 27.52 18.79
CA MET A 194 18.28 27.41 17.58
C MET A 194 19.65 28.05 17.86
N VAL A 195 20.70 27.34 17.51
CA VAL A 195 22.09 27.83 17.58
C VAL A 195 22.55 28.07 16.15
N LEU A 196 23.02 29.27 15.89
CA LEU A 196 23.58 29.68 14.58
C LEU A 196 25.07 29.40 14.54
#